data_d3392da3baebeb9ebb4ecf88770eadaa
#
_entry.id   d3392da3baebeb9ebb4ecf88770eadaa
#
_cell.length_a   1.000
_cell.length_b   1.000
_cell.length_c   1.000
_cell.angle_alpha   90.00
_cell.angle_beta   90.00
_cell.angle_gamma   90.00
#
_symmetry.space_group_name_H-M   'P 1'
#
loop_
_entity.id
_entity.type
_entity.pdbx_description
1 polymer ?
#
loop_
_entity_poly.entity_id
_entity_poly.type
_entity_poly.pdbx_seq_one_letter_code
_entity_poly.pdbx_strand_id
1 'polypeptide(L)'
;QASQQLEPGMWSLMRAGEPGVPTWDEWLVENMEPHSRVGVDPKLISAGEAQALRSALDEASSSSLVPLAENLVAQVWTDRPSRPHEPVFALPDSITGRAFTSKIQALRDEVQKKRASGFVATMLDEVAWLFNLRGSDVPFNPVFFAFAIVTLDTCTLYIHESQLTHEVRAHLGSHVAIRPYEAFYDDLRALNERVLIGKRASWAVYDALGGKARITRSILVDHKSIKNDRELDGFREAHIRDGAALVSFFAWLEEALTSGQTVTETQ
;
A
#
# COMPACT_ATOMS: atom_id res chain seq x y z
N GLN A 1 -0.73 -27.71 4.51
CA GLN A 1 -1.21 -27.30 3.16
C GLN A 1 -0.01 -27.01 2.25
N ALA A 2 0.88 -26.04 2.54
CA ALA A 2 2.03 -25.70 1.69
C ALA A 2 2.92 -26.93 1.37
N SER A 3 3.25 -27.76 2.38
CA SER A 3 4.05 -28.97 2.17
C SER A 3 3.42 -30.01 1.22
N GLN A 4 2.10 -29.95 1.02
CA GLN A 4 1.36 -30.84 0.10
C GLN A 4 1.28 -30.27 -1.32
N GLN A 5 1.49 -28.97 -1.47
CA GLN A 5 1.41 -28.25 -2.74
C GLN A 5 2.77 -28.10 -3.43
N LEU A 6 3.85 -28.20 -2.66
CA LEU A 6 5.21 -28.09 -3.18
C LEU A 6 5.71 -29.44 -3.70
N GLU A 7 6.33 -29.44 -4.88
CA GLU A 7 6.91 -30.63 -5.46
C GLU A 7 8.15 -31.10 -4.67
N PRO A 8 8.13 -32.35 -4.17
CA PRO A 8 9.23 -32.86 -3.36
C PRO A 8 10.56 -32.87 -4.12
N GLY A 9 11.61 -32.37 -3.50
CA GLY A 9 12.96 -32.33 -4.05
C GLY A 9 13.29 -31.10 -4.90
N MET A 10 12.27 -30.32 -5.35
CA MET A 10 12.48 -29.06 -6.05
C MET A 10 12.36 -27.84 -5.14
N TRP A 11 11.61 -27.97 -4.05
CA TRP A 11 11.33 -26.87 -3.11
C TRP A 11 11.65 -27.24 -1.68
N SER A 12 12.29 -26.33 -0.98
CA SER A 12 12.46 -26.40 0.49
C SER A 12 11.52 -25.40 1.15
N LEU A 13 10.60 -25.91 1.96
CA LEU A 13 9.67 -25.07 2.70
C LEU A 13 10.35 -24.46 3.94
N MET A 14 10.59 -23.16 3.90
CA MET A 14 11.05 -22.38 5.04
C MET A 14 9.83 -21.98 5.90
N ARG A 15 9.70 -22.59 7.09
CA ARG A 15 8.55 -22.36 7.97
C ARG A 15 8.76 -21.11 8.81
N ALA A 16 8.50 -19.95 8.19
CA ALA A 16 8.66 -18.66 8.83
C ALA A 16 7.92 -18.60 10.18
N GLY A 17 8.59 -18.12 11.22
CA GLY A 17 8.06 -18.01 12.57
C GLY A 17 8.39 -19.21 13.49
N GLU A 18 8.91 -20.33 12.96
CA GLU A 18 9.46 -21.40 13.79
C GLU A 18 10.89 -21.05 14.26
N PRO A 19 11.27 -21.45 15.48
CA PRO A 19 12.62 -21.20 15.99
C PRO A 19 13.72 -21.77 15.06
N GLY A 20 14.72 -20.95 14.75
CA GLY A 20 15.85 -21.36 13.91
C GLY A 20 15.57 -21.28 12.40
N VAL A 21 14.41 -20.82 11.99
CA VAL A 21 14.10 -20.55 10.57
C VAL A 21 14.33 -19.06 10.30
N PRO A 22 15.34 -18.70 9.47
CA PRO A 22 15.64 -17.31 9.15
C PRO A 22 14.52 -16.68 8.32
N THR A 23 14.41 -15.36 8.36
CA THR A 23 13.64 -14.59 7.39
C THR A 23 14.31 -14.67 6.01
N TRP A 24 13.59 -14.29 4.95
CA TRP A 24 14.14 -14.38 3.59
C TRP A 24 15.35 -13.47 3.38
N ASP A 25 15.39 -12.32 4.02
CA ASP A 25 16.51 -11.36 3.96
C ASP A 25 17.70 -11.84 4.79
N GLU A 26 17.50 -12.39 5.98
CA GLU A 26 18.52 -13.06 6.77
C GLU A 26 19.13 -14.23 6.00
N TRP A 27 18.29 -15.06 5.39
CA TRP A 27 18.76 -16.18 4.58
C TRP A 27 19.65 -15.75 3.40
N LEU A 28 19.27 -14.66 2.71
CA LEU A 28 20.09 -14.11 1.64
C LEU A 28 21.47 -13.66 2.15
N VAL A 29 21.49 -12.93 3.27
CA VAL A 29 22.73 -12.43 3.86
C VAL A 29 23.67 -13.58 4.27
N GLU A 30 23.11 -14.67 4.80
CA GLU A 30 23.88 -15.83 5.28
C GLU A 30 24.37 -16.75 4.17
N ASN A 31 23.66 -16.84 3.04
CA ASN A 31 23.90 -17.87 2.02
C ASN A 31 24.42 -17.34 0.68
N MET A 32 24.53 -16.02 0.50
CA MET A 32 25.05 -15.49 -0.77
C MET A 32 26.58 -15.60 -0.86
N GLU A 33 27.06 -16.07 -2.02
CA GLU A 33 28.47 -16.03 -2.34
C GLU A 33 29.00 -14.59 -2.34
N PRO A 34 30.27 -14.35 -1.94
CA PRO A 34 30.85 -13.02 -1.98
C PRO A 34 30.77 -12.38 -3.37
N HIS A 35 30.52 -11.07 -3.39
CA HIS A 35 30.37 -10.25 -4.61
C HIS A 35 29.17 -10.63 -5.49
N SER A 36 28.18 -11.31 -4.96
CA SER A 36 26.95 -11.65 -5.67
C SER A 36 26.07 -10.43 -5.96
N ARG A 37 25.16 -10.61 -6.92
CA ARG A 37 24.16 -9.62 -7.28
C ARG A 37 22.75 -10.18 -7.01
N VAL A 38 22.05 -9.60 -6.05
CA VAL A 38 20.66 -9.97 -5.71
C VAL A 38 19.72 -9.04 -6.46
N GLY A 39 18.94 -9.59 -7.39
CA GLY A 39 17.94 -8.83 -8.16
C GLY A 39 16.60 -8.73 -7.43
N VAL A 40 15.97 -7.56 -7.43
CA VAL A 40 14.65 -7.34 -6.86
C VAL A 40 13.82 -6.41 -7.74
N ASP A 41 12.48 -6.63 -7.78
CA ASP A 41 11.56 -5.67 -8.36
C ASP A 41 11.44 -4.45 -7.41
N PRO A 42 11.93 -3.27 -7.81
CA PRO A 42 11.94 -2.10 -6.93
C PRO A 42 10.54 -1.55 -6.62
N LYS A 43 9.50 -2.00 -7.33
CA LYS A 43 8.09 -1.64 -7.05
C LYS A 43 7.50 -2.46 -5.91
N LEU A 44 8.09 -3.61 -5.57
CA LEU A 44 7.56 -4.57 -4.59
C LEU A 44 8.30 -4.55 -3.23
N ILE A 45 9.40 -3.86 -3.13
CA ILE A 45 10.15 -3.66 -1.87
C ILE A 45 10.07 -2.19 -1.45
N SER A 46 9.92 -1.92 -0.16
CA SER A 46 9.96 -0.54 0.32
C SER A 46 11.37 0.05 0.24
N ALA A 47 11.47 1.36 0.14
CA ALA A 47 12.76 2.05 0.12
C ALA A 47 13.59 1.77 1.38
N GLY A 48 12.93 1.65 2.54
CA GLY A 48 13.60 1.34 3.80
C GLY A 48 14.16 -0.08 3.84
N GLU A 49 13.37 -1.09 3.44
CA GLU A 49 13.80 -2.49 3.36
C GLU A 49 14.91 -2.67 2.33
N ALA A 50 14.79 -2.04 1.16
CA ALA A 50 15.85 -2.09 0.14
C ALA A 50 17.18 -1.50 0.65
N GLN A 51 17.11 -0.40 1.41
CA GLN A 51 18.30 0.22 2.00
C GLN A 51 18.93 -0.67 3.07
N ALA A 52 18.13 -1.25 3.96
CA ALA A 52 18.59 -2.16 5.01
C ALA A 52 19.24 -3.42 4.40
N LEU A 53 18.57 -4.06 3.44
CA LEU A 53 19.08 -5.25 2.77
C LEU A 53 20.36 -4.95 1.98
N ARG A 54 20.45 -3.81 1.31
CA ARG A 54 21.66 -3.38 0.61
C ARG A 54 22.84 -3.29 1.57
N SER A 55 22.67 -2.62 2.71
CA SER A 55 23.73 -2.48 3.72
C SER A 55 24.15 -3.86 4.27
N ALA A 56 23.19 -4.71 4.62
CA ALA A 56 23.47 -6.03 5.15
C ALA A 56 24.22 -6.94 4.15
N LEU A 57 23.84 -6.94 2.89
CA LEU A 57 24.53 -7.69 1.82
C LEU A 57 25.96 -7.19 1.58
N ASP A 58 26.17 -5.87 1.58
CA ASP A 58 27.49 -5.27 1.40
C ASP A 58 28.42 -5.60 2.59
N GLU A 59 27.95 -5.45 3.81
CA GLU A 59 28.70 -5.74 5.04
C GLU A 59 29.07 -7.22 5.18
N ALA A 60 28.16 -8.13 4.85
CA ALA A 60 28.37 -9.56 5.04
C ALA A 60 29.27 -10.19 3.96
N SER A 61 29.12 -9.78 2.70
CA SER A 61 29.74 -10.49 1.58
C SER A 61 30.19 -9.58 0.41
N SER A 62 30.17 -8.25 0.60
CA SER A 62 30.39 -7.28 -0.49
C SER A 62 29.47 -7.52 -1.69
N SER A 63 28.27 -8.04 -1.44
CA SER A 63 27.25 -8.31 -2.43
C SER A 63 26.35 -7.09 -2.64
N SER A 64 25.67 -7.02 -3.77
CA SER A 64 24.89 -5.85 -4.14
C SER A 64 23.42 -6.18 -4.41
N LEU A 65 22.53 -5.30 -3.96
CA LEU A 65 21.10 -5.33 -4.32
C LEU A 65 20.90 -4.52 -5.60
N VAL A 66 20.29 -5.14 -6.62
CA VAL A 66 20.14 -4.56 -7.97
C VAL A 66 18.65 -4.42 -8.31
N PRO A 67 18.18 -3.21 -8.70
CA PRO A 67 16.81 -3.07 -9.17
C PRO A 67 16.66 -3.71 -10.56
N LEU A 68 15.66 -4.57 -10.71
CA LEU A 68 15.33 -5.18 -12.00
C LEU A 68 14.37 -4.26 -12.76
N ALA A 69 14.61 -4.09 -14.06
CA ALA A 69 13.72 -3.32 -14.93
C ALA A 69 12.37 -4.03 -15.12
N GLU A 70 12.39 -5.36 -15.16
CA GLU A 70 11.23 -6.22 -15.32
C GLU A 70 11.14 -7.25 -14.21
N ASN A 71 9.93 -7.55 -13.77
CA ASN A 71 9.67 -8.59 -12.78
C ASN A 71 9.79 -9.97 -13.44
N LEU A 72 10.71 -10.81 -12.94
CA LEU A 72 10.96 -12.14 -13.52
C LEU A 72 9.75 -13.08 -13.41
N VAL A 73 8.93 -12.95 -12.36
CA VAL A 73 7.70 -13.72 -12.22
C VAL A 73 6.69 -13.34 -13.30
N ALA A 74 6.61 -12.06 -13.67
CA ALA A 74 5.73 -11.60 -14.74
C ALA A 74 6.07 -12.20 -16.12
N GLN A 75 7.32 -12.60 -16.34
CA GLN A 75 7.74 -13.23 -17.60
C GLN A 75 7.25 -14.67 -17.74
N VAL A 76 7.06 -15.39 -16.64
CA VAL A 76 6.64 -16.79 -16.63
C VAL A 76 5.15 -16.99 -16.29
N TRP A 77 4.51 -15.98 -15.71
CA TRP A 77 3.09 -16.03 -15.36
C TRP A 77 2.21 -15.59 -16.54
N THR A 78 1.98 -16.50 -17.46
CA THR A 78 1.30 -16.22 -18.74
C THR A 78 -0.20 -15.96 -18.60
N ASP A 79 -0.85 -16.51 -17.58
CA ASP A 79 -2.27 -16.37 -17.28
C ASP A 79 -2.54 -15.39 -16.13
N ARG A 80 -1.60 -14.45 -15.89
CA ARG A 80 -1.73 -13.46 -14.84
C ARG A 80 -3.00 -12.61 -15.05
N PRO A 81 -3.90 -12.52 -14.03
CA PRO A 81 -5.08 -11.67 -14.14
C PRO A 81 -4.68 -10.19 -14.25
N SER A 82 -5.46 -9.42 -14.97
CA SER A 82 -5.31 -7.98 -15.04
C SER A 82 -5.53 -7.35 -13.66
N ARG A 83 -4.92 -6.17 -13.44
CA ARG A 83 -5.23 -5.39 -12.24
C ARG A 83 -6.71 -5.03 -12.22
N PRO A 84 -7.40 -5.16 -11.08
CA PRO A 84 -8.78 -4.68 -10.95
C PRO A 84 -8.88 -3.17 -11.22
N HIS A 85 -9.99 -2.75 -11.80
CA HIS A 85 -10.33 -1.36 -12.10
C HIS A 85 -11.81 -1.11 -11.79
N GLU A 86 -12.23 -1.44 -10.56
CA GLU A 86 -13.60 -1.27 -10.13
C GLU A 86 -13.97 0.22 -9.98
N PRO A 87 -15.21 0.60 -10.24
CA PRO A 87 -15.65 1.99 -10.09
C PRO A 87 -15.39 2.53 -8.70
N VAL A 88 -14.86 3.75 -8.64
CA VAL A 88 -14.65 4.49 -7.39
C VAL A 88 -15.88 5.33 -7.10
N PHE A 89 -16.19 5.54 -5.82
CA PHE A 89 -17.28 6.39 -5.35
C PHE A 89 -16.81 7.36 -4.27
N ALA A 90 -17.49 8.50 -4.19
CA ALA A 90 -17.21 9.53 -3.20
C ALA A 90 -18.05 9.34 -1.93
N LEU A 91 -17.43 9.58 -0.78
CA LEU A 91 -18.14 9.67 0.49
C LEU A 91 -18.49 11.13 0.78
N PRO A 92 -19.76 11.43 1.11
CA PRO A 92 -20.16 12.78 1.47
C PRO A 92 -19.57 13.21 2.82
N ASP A 93 -19.45 14.52 3.02
CA ASP A 93 -18.90 15.07 4.25
C ASP A 93 -19.74 14.73 5.50
N SER A 94 -21.03 14.42 5.32
CA SER A 94 -21.89 13.91 6.40
C SER A 94 -21.42 12.55 6.95
N ILE A 95 -20.66 11.78 6.19
CA ILE A 95 -20.07 10.50 6.61
C ILE A 95 -18.63 10.70 7.06
N THR A 96 -17.84 11.46 6.28
CA THR A 96 -16.40 11.64 6.54
C THR A 96 -16.11 12.67 7.63
N GLY A 97 -17.06 13.54 7.94
CA GLY A 97 -16.95 14.60 8.96
C GLY A 97 -15.98 15.72 8.59
N ARG A 98 -15.31 15.62 7.43
CA ARG A 98 -14.32 16.60 6.99
C ARG A 98 -14.16 16.58 5.47
N ALA A 99 -14.26 17.74 4.83
CA ALA A 99 -14.06 17.88 3.41
C ALA A 99 -12.62 17.50 3.01
N PHE A 100 -12.46 16.85 1.86
CA PHE A 100 -11.14 16.42 1.35
C PHE A 100 -10.23 17.63 1.10
N THR A 101 -10.76 18.78 0.68
CA THR A 101 -9.99 20.02 0.49
C THR A 101 -9.34 20.50 1.78
N SER A 102 -10.05 20.36 2.91
CA SER A 102 -9.48 20.66 4.24
C SER A 102 -8.40 19.67 4.67
N LYS A 103 -8.48 18.41 4.22
CA LYS A 103 -7.44 17.41 4.46
C LYS A 103 -6.18 17.72 3.64
N ILE A 104 -6.35 18.12 2.37
CA ILE A 104 -5.25 18.58 1.50
C ILE A 104 -4.56 19.80 2.12
N GLN A 105 -5.32 20.78 2.62
CA GLN A 105 -4.73 21.97 3.24
C GLN A 105 -3.93 21.60 4.49
N ALA A 106 -4.47 20.75 5.37
CA ALA A 106 -3.75 20.30 6.55
C ALA A 106 -2.47 19.52 6.19
N LEU A 107 -2.47 18.73 5.11
CA LEU A 107 -1.28 18.08 4.60
C LEU A 107 -0.23 19.10 4.13
N ARG A 108 -0.64 20.13 3.39
CA ARG A 108 0.23 21.23 2.95
C ARG A 108 0.88 21.96 4.11
N ASP A 109 0.10 22.25 5.16
CA ASP A 109 0.60 22.92 6.36
C ASP A 109 1.71 22.10 7.05
N GLU A 110 1.55 20.78 7.12
CA GLU A 110 2.57 19.88 7.69
C GLU A 110 3.80 19.74 6.77
N VAL A 111 3.60 19.69 5.47
CA VAL A 111 4.68 19.69 4.46
C VAL A 111 5.53 20.95 4.61
N GLN A 112 4.89 22.11 4.75
CA GLN A 112 5.57 23.40 4.93
C GLN A 112 6.34 23.47 6.25
N LYS A 113 5.75 23.01 7.36
CA LYS A 113 6.43 22.90 8.67
C LYS A 113 7.69 22.03 8.58
N LYS A 114 7.63 20.98 7.77
CA LYS A 114 8.77 20.09 7.51
C LYS A 114 9.77 20.64 6.48
N ARG A 115 9.58 21.87 5.99
CA ARG A 115 10.42 22.53 4.97
C ARG A 115 10.59 21.66 3.72
N ALA A 116 9.49 21.11 3.22
CA ALA A 116 9.40 20.36 1.97
C ALA A 116 8.39 21.05 1.04
N SER A 117 8.42 20.70 -0.25
CA SER A 117 7.56 21.27 -1.28
C SER A 117 6.37 20.40 -1.63
N GLY A 118 6.32 19.16 -1.11
CA GLY A 118 5.21 18.25 -1.36
C GLY A 118 5.31 16.93 -0.60
N PHE A 119 4.26 16.14 -0.75
CA PHE A 119 4.12 14.80 -0.22
C PHE A 119 3.62 13.87 -1.33
N VAL A 120 4.20 12.67 -1.41
CA VAL A 120 3.78 11.62 -2.32
C VAL A 120 3.07 10.51 -1.52
N ALA A 121 1.78 10.37 -1.76
CA ALA A 121 0.96 9.31 -1.15
C ALA A 121 0.95 8.07 -2.06
N THR A 122 1.40 6.94 -1.52
CA THR A 122 1.50 5.67 -2.23
C THR A 122 0.69 4.54 -1.60
N MET A 123 0.17 4.77 -0.38
CA MET A 123 -0.66 3.80 0.31
C MET A 123 -2.12 4.00 -0.10
N LEU A 124 -2.78 2.91 -0.52
CA LEU A 124 -4.14 2.95 -1.07
C LEU A 124 -5.16 3.53 -0.09
N ASP A 125 -5.04 3.18 1.18
CA ASP A 125 -5.91 3.67 2.25
C ASP A 125 -5.66 5.15 2.60
N GLU A 126 -4.42 5.63 2.45
CA GLU A 126 -4.09 7.04 2.60
C GLU A 126 -4.69 7.88 1.47
N VAL A 127 -4.56 7.41 0.23
CA VAL A 127 -5.17 8.07 -0.95
C VAL A 127 -6.69 8.10 -0.82
N ALA A 128 -7.31 6.96 -0.50
CA ALA A 128 -8.76 6.85 -0.31
C ALA A 128 -9.27 7.81 0.78
N TRP A 129 -8.57 7.87 1.92
CA TRP A 129 -8.92 8.77 3.03
C TRP A 129 -8.72 10.24 2.67
N LEU A 130 -7.60 10.58 2.00
CA LEU A 130 -7.28 11.95 1.64
C LEU A 130 -8.36 12.60 0.76
N PHE A 131 -8.82 11.87 -0.24
CA PHE A 131 -9.80 12.36 -1.22
C PHE A 131 -11.26 12.05 -0.86
N ASN A 132 -11.54 11.44 0.29
CA ASN A 132 -12.89 10.95 0.65
C ASN A 132 -13.46 9.99 -0.42
N LEU A 133 -12.63 9.17 -1.01
CA LEU A 133 -12.99 8.19 -2.04
C LEU A 133 -12.87 6.76 -1.50
N ARG A 134 -13.69 5.86 -2.06
CA ARG A 134 -13.61 4.41 -1.79
C ARG A 134 -13.74 3.65 -3.09
N GLY A 135 -13.21 2.42 -3.10
CA GLY A 135 -13.30 1.50 -4.24
C GLY A 135 -13.33 0.05 -3.76
N SER A 136 -13.23 -0.90 -4.69
CA SER A 136 -13.36 -2.33 -4.42
C SER A 136 -12.27 -3.15 -5.10
N ASP A 137 -11.12 -2.56 -5.43
CA ASP A 137 -10.03 -3.25 -6.12
C ASP A 137 -9.37 -4.34 -5.27
N VAL A 138 -9.48 -4.23 -3.96
CA VAL A 138 -8.95 -5.22 -3.01
C VAL A 138 -10.11 -5.85 -2.23
N PRO A 139 -10.30 -7.18 -2.29
CA PRO A 139 -11.37 -7.85 -1.56
C PRO A 139 -11.34 -7.50 -0.07
N PHE A 140 -12.51 -7.23 0.51
CA PHE A 140 -12.72 -6.87 1.92
C PHE A 140 -12.03 -5.57 2.39
N ASN A 141 -11.48 -4.77 1.46
CA ASN A 141 -10.84 -3.50 1.76
C ASN A 141 -11.37 -2.40 0.81
N PRO A 142 -11.98 -1.33 1.31
CA PRO A 142 -12.64 -0.31 0.47
C PRO A 142 -11.63 0.66 -0.16
N VAL A 143 -10.64 0.14 -0.85
CA VAL A 143 -9.57 0.90 -1.49
C VAL A 143 -9.53 0.65 -3.01
N PHE A 144 -8.76 1.44 -3.71
CA PHE A 144 -8.57 1.37 -5.15
C PHE A 144 -7.11 1.68 -5.50
N PHE A 145 -6.63 1.20 -6.65
CA PHE A 145 -5.26 1.45 -7.09
C PHE A 145 -5.10 2.88 -7.57
N ALA A 146 -4.40 3.68 -6.78
CA ALA A 146 -4.09 5.06 -7.11
C ALA A 146 -2.83 5.54 -6.40
N PHE A 147 -2.25 6.61 -6.92
CA PHE A 147 -1.21 7.41 -6.27
C PHE A 147 -1.66 8.87 -6.18
N ALA A 148 -1.03 9.63 -5.32
CA ALA A 148 -1.21 11.07 -5.31
C ALA A 148 0.10 11.82 -5.08
N ILE A 149 0.22 12.97 -5.75
CA ILE A 149 1.28 13.95 -5.50
C ILE A 149 0.59 15.24 -5.06
N VAL A 150 0.88 15.68 -3.85
CA VAL A 150 0.37 16.93 -3.30
C VAL A 150 1.55 17.86 -3.05
N THR A 151 1.62 18.94 -3.82
CA THR A 151 2.57 20.03 -3.60
C THR A 151 1.90 21.16 -2.83
N LEU A 152 2.64 22.22 -2.51
CA LEU A 152 2.06 23.40 -1.85
C LEU A 152 0.98 24.04 -2.74
N ASP A 153 1.10 23.96 -4.07
CA ASP A 153 0.22 24.64 -5.02
C ASP A 153 -0.70 23.67 -5.78
N THR A 154 -0.26 22.43 -6.04
CA THR A 154 -0.99 21.47 -6.87
C THR A 154 -1.39 20.22 -6.09
N CYS A 155 -2.39 19.52 -6.58
CA CYS A 155 -2.81 18.22 -6.10
C CYS A 155 -3.19 17.36 -7.30
N THR A 156 -2.50 16.21 -7.46
CA THR A 156 -2.72 15.31 -8.60
C THR A 156 -3.04 13.92 -8.10
N LEU A 157 -4.11 13.34 -8.62
CA LEU A 157 -4.52 11.94 -8.42
C LEU A 157 -4.19 11.14 -9.68
N TYR A 158 -3.44 10.05 -9.52
CA TYR A 158 -3.09 9.11 -10.58
C TYR A 158 -3.94 7.87 -10.43
N ILE A 159 -4.85 7.64 -11.38
CA ILE A 159 -5.86 6.58 -11.32
C ILE A 159 -6.22 6.12 -12.74
N HIS A 160 -6.71 4.89 -12.89
CA HIS A 160 -7.19 4.42 -14.17
C HIS A 160 -8.50 5.12 -14.55
N GLU A 161 -8.59 5.56 -15.80
CA GLU A 161 -9.71 6.39 -16.30
C GLU A 161 -11.08 5.72 -16.13
N SER A 162 -11.18 4.39 -16.33
CA SER A 162 -12.44 3.64 -16.23
C SER A 162 -13.03 3.60 -14.82
N GLN A 163 -12.24 3.92 -13.78
CA GLN A 163 -12.70 3.93 -12.39
C GLN A 163 -13.44 5.21 -12.01
N LEU A 164 -13.32 6.25 -12.85
CA LEU A 164 -13.82 7.58 -12.56
C LEU A 164 -15.26 7.76 -13.03
N THR A 165 -16.20 7.76 -12.12
CA THR A 165 -17.59 8.12 -12.39
C THR A 165 -17.76 9.63 -12.55
N HIS A 166 -18.88 10.05 -13.12
CA HIS A 166 -19.23 11.47 -13.20
C HIS A 166 -19.30 12.13 -11.80
N GLU A 167 -19.80 11.40 -10.82
CA GLU A 167 -19.92 11.88 -9.42
C GLU A 167 -18.55 12.10 -8.78
N VAL A 168 -17.59 11.19 -9.01
CA VAL A 168 -16.23 11.33 -8.52
C VAL A 168 -15.53 12.54 -9.15
N ARG A 169 -15.72 12.75 -10.46
CA ARG A 169 -15.18 13.93 -11.14
C ARG A 169 -15.78 15.22 -10.61
N ALA A 170 -17.09 15.25 -10.38
CA ALA A 170 -17.78 16.39 -9.79
C ALA A 170 -17.33 16.66 -8.35
N HIS A 171 -17.12 15.58 -7.54
CA HIS A 171 -16.62 15.68 -6.18
C HIS A 171 -15.19 16.29 -6.13
N LEU A 172 -14.27 15.84 -6.97
CA LEU A 172 -12.90 16.33 -7.02
C LEU A 172 -12.81 17.74 -7.61
N GLY A 173 -13.70 18.06 -8.57
CA GLY A 173 -13.80 19.37 -9.21
C GLY A 173 -12.48 19.84 -9.80
N SER A 174 -12.20 21.14 -9.67
CA SER A 174 -10.93 21.76 -10.10
C SER A 174 -9.82 21.70 -9.06
N HIS A 175 -10.10 21.16 -7.87
CA HIS A 175 -9.12 21.09 -6.78
C HIS A 175 -8.05 20.01 -6.99
N VAL A 176 -8.34 18.99 -7.81
CA VAL A 176 -7.48 17.85 -8.05
C VAL A 176 -7.33 17.62 -9.56
N ALA A 177 -6.11 17.68 -10.04
CA ALA A 177 -5.78 17.24 -11.39
C ALA A 177 -5.82 15.70 -11.44
N ILE A 178 -6.45 15.14 -12.47
CA ILE A 178 -6.53 13.70 -12.67
C ILE A 178 -5.57 13.34 -13.80
N ARG A 179 -4.73 12.33 -13.56
CA ARG A 179 -3.76 11.81 -14.52
C ARG A 179 -3.86 10.28 -14.62
N PRO A 180 -3.50 9.68 -15.77
CA PRO A 180 -3.40 8.24 -15.91
C PRO A 180 -2.47 7.63 -14.86
N TYR A 181 -2.83 6.47 -14.31
CA TYR A 181 -2.06 5.77 -13.28
C TYR A 181 -0.59 5.55 -13.70
N GLU A 182 -0.36 5.25 -14.96
CA GLU A 182 0.95 4.96 -15.54
C GLU A 182 1.87 6.19 -15.62
N ALA A 183 1.30 7.39 -15.66
CA ALA A 183 2.05 8.65 -15.73
C ALA A 183 2.77 8.99 -14.40
N PHE A 184 2.45 8.30 -13.30
CA PHE A 184 2.93 8.62 -11.97
C PHE A 184 4.47 8.68 -11.86
N TYR A 185 5.17 7.68 -12.37
CA TYR A 185 6.63 7.63 -12.26
C TYR A 185 7.33 8.68 -13.12
N ASP A 186 6.77 9.04 -14.27
CA ASP A 186 7.32 10.09 -15.13
C ASP A 186 7.15 11.45 -14.47
N ASP A 187 5.99 11.71 -13.89
CA ASP A 187 5.75 12.94 -13.15
C ASP A 187 6.62 13.04 -11.89
N LEU A 188 6.90 11.92 -11.21
CA LEU A 188 7.87 11.90 -10.09
C LEU A 188 9.28 12.32 -10.53
N ARG A 189 9.75 11.82 -11.67
CA ARG A 189 11.06 12.19 -12.22
C ARG A 189 11.13 13.68 -12.58
N ALA A 190 10.02 14.21 -13.07
CA ALA A 190 9.88 15.63 -13.45
C ALA A 190 9.84 16.60 -12.26
N LEU A 191 9.58 16.13 -11.04
CA LEU A 191 9.62 16.98 -9.85
C LEU A 191 11.05 17.52 -9.63
N ASN A 192 11.16 18.82 -9.40
CA ASN A 192 12.45 19.49 -9.22
C ASN A 192 12.78 19.79 -7.74
N GLU A 193 11.83 19.64 -6.85
CA GLU A 193 11.93 20.06 -5.46
C GLU A 193 11.93 18.86 -4.49
N ARG A 194 12.32 19.12 -3.25
CA ARG A 194 12.29 18.10 -2.19
C ARG A 194 10.87 17.76 -1.79
N VAL A 195 10.55 16.48 -1.85
CA VAL A 195 9.26 15.92 -1.44
C VAL A 195 9.41 14.87 -0.36
N LEU A 196 8.37 14.76 0.46
CA LEU A 196 8.28 13.75 1.50
C LEU A 196 7.62 12.48 0.95
N ILE A 197 8.13 11.35 1.35
CA ILE A 197 7.54 10.02 1.08
C ILE A 197 7.41 9.25 2.39
N GLY A 198 6.40 8.40 2.49
CA GLY A 198 6.24 7.48 3.62
C GLY A 198 7.31 6.38 3.63
N LYS A 199 7.64 5.83 4.81
CA LYS A 199 8.62 4.73 4.95
C LYS A 199 8.26 3.49 4.13
N ARG A 200 6.96 3.29 3.84
CA ARG A 200 6.45 2.15 3.06
C ARG A 200 6.38 2.43 1.55
N ALA A 201 6.78 3.62 1.09
CA ALA A 201 6.91 3.91 -0.33
C ALA A 201 7.94 2.96 -0.95
N SER A 202 7.67 2.47 -2.16
CA SER A 202 8.55 1.52 -2.83
C SER A 202 9.90 2.13 -3.18
N TRP A 203 10.91 1.27 -3.32
CA TRP A 203 12.22 1.70 -3.80
C TRP A 203 12.13 2.39 -5.16
N ALA A 204 11.24 1.93 -6.07
CA ALA A 204 11.02 2.58 -7.34
C ALA A 204 10.57 4.05 -7.20
N VAL A 205 9.74 4.37 -6.20
CA VAL A 205 9.34 5.75 -5.90
C VAL A 205 10.51 6.58 -5.41
N TYR A 206 11.30 6.02 -4.48
CA TYR A 206 12.49 6.67 -3.96
C TYR A 206 13.52 6.96 -5.07
N ASP A 207 13.76 5.97 -5.93
CA ASP A 207 14.70 6.06 -7.04
C ASP A 207 14.26 7.06 -8.11
N ALA A 208 12.96 7.06 -8.47
CA ALA A 208 12.40 8.03 -9.42
C ALA A 208 12.54 9.48 -8.94
N LEU A 209 12.50 9.72 -7.64
CA LEU A 209 12.73 11.05 -7.05
C LEU A 209 14.21 11.41 -6.96
N GLY A 210 15.10 10.43 -7.00
CA GLY A 210 16.53 10.65 -6.81
C GLY A 210 16.82 11.31 -5.46
N GLY A 211 17.81 12.20 -5.39
CA GLY A 211 18.18 12.91 -4.16
C GLY A 211 17.12 13.89 -3.61
N LYS A 212 15.96 14.01 -4.24
CA LYS A 212 14.85 14.87 -3.83
C LYS A 212 13.92 14.21 -2.81
N ALA A 213 13.96 12.89 -2.68
CA ALA A 213 13.16 12.15 -1.72
C ALA A 213 13.66 12.31 -0.28
N ARG A 214 12.75 12.62 0.64
CA ARG A 214 12.98 12.53 2.07
C ARG A 214 12.00 11.56 2.70
N ILE A 215 12.52 10.44 3.18
CA ILE A 215 11.72 9.42 3.86
C ILE A 215 11.31 9.94 5.25
N THR A 216 10.04 9.81 5.58
CA THR A 216 9.49 10.18 6.89
C THR A 216 8.38 9.21 7.31
N ARG A 217 7.93 9.28 8.55
CA ARG A 217 6.64 8.72 8.92
C ARG A 217 5.55 9.44 8.11
N SER A 218 4.62 8.72 7.53
CA SER A 218 3.57 9.33 6.71
C SER A 218 2.72 10.32 7.53
N ILE A 219 2.60 11.53 7.02
CA ILE A 219 1.74 12.57 7.59
C ILE A 219 0.28 12.13 7.56
N LEU A 220 -0.12 11.43 6.50
CA LEU A 220 -1.50 10.95 6.32
C LEU A 220 -1.86 9.87 7.34
N VAL A 221 -0.92 8.98 7.69
CA VAL A 221 -1.13 8.01 8.77
C VAL A 221 -1.45 8.72 10.10
N ASP A 222 -0.69 9.76 10.43
CA ASP A 222 -0.90 10.50 11.68
C ASP A 222 -2.25 11.24 11.67
N HIS A 223 -2.59 11.93 10.58
CA HIS A 223 -3.89 12.59 10.42
C HIS A 223 -5.06 11.64 10.46
N LYS A 224 -4.97 10.48 9.77
CA LYS A 224 -5.99 9.44 9.74
C LYS A 224 -6.13 8.72 11.08
N SER A 225 -5.07 8.65 11.89
CA SER A 225 -5.10 7.99 13.20
C SER A 225 -5.96 8.73 14.22
N ILE A 226 -6.07 10.06 14.11
CA ILE A 226 -6.89 10.90 14.98
C ILE A 226 -8.25 11.09 14.32
N LYS A 227 -9.27 10.33 14.78
CA LYS A 227 -10.61 10.32 14.22
C LYS A 227 -11.40 11.54 14.68
N ASN A 228 -12.18 12.12 13.77
CA ASN A 228 -13.18 13.13 14.12
C ASN A 228 -14.45 12.47 14.70
N ASP A 229 -15.40 13.27 15.20
CA ASP A 229 -16.61 12.77 15.87
C ASP A 229 -17.45 11.87 14.96
N ARG A 230 -17.57 12.21 13.66
CA ARG A 230 -18.35 11.40 12.70
C ARG A 230 -17.66 10.06 12.42
N GLU A 231 -16.33 10.05 12.27
CA GLU A 231 -15.57 8.82 12.15
C GLU A 231 -15.71 7.96 13.41
N LEU A 232 -15.69 8.56 14.61
CA LEU A 232 -15.91 7.83 15.88
C LEU A 232 -17.31 7.23 15.96
N ASP A 233 -18.34 7.97 15.57
CA ASP A 233 -19.72 7.45 15.52
C ASP A 233 -19.85 6.30 14.53
N GLY A 234 -19.24 6.42 13.34
CA GLY A 234 -19.17 5.34 12.37
C GLY A 234 -18.49 4.09 12.92
N PHE A 235 -17.40 4.24 13.69
CA PHE A 235 -16.75 3.11 14.39
C PHE A 235 -17.69 2.46 15.41
N ARG A 236 -18.37 3.24 16.25
CA ARG A 236 -19.32 2.70 17.25
C ARG A 236 -20.43 1.90 16.58
N GLU A 237 -21.03 2.45 15.52
CA GLU A 237 -22.07 1.76 14.76
C GLU A 237 -21.54 0.49 14.07
N ALA A 238 -20.34 0.53 13.50
CA ALA A 238 -19.72 -0.63 12.86
C ALA A 238 -19.46 -1.74 13.88
N HIS A 239 -18.95 -1.42 15.07
CA HIS A 239 -18.72 -2.41 16.13
C HIS A 239 -19.99 -3.07 16.65
N ILE A 240 -21.12 -2.36 16.67
CA ILE A 240 -22.41 -2.97 17.03
C ILE A 240 -22.82 -4.02 15.99
N ARG A 241 -22.73 -3.70 14.70
CA ARG A 241 -23.04 -4.63 13.60
C ARG A 241 -22.08 -5.82 13.56
N ASP A 242 -20.80 -5.55 13.70
CA ASP A 242 -19.75 -6.55 13.71
C ASP A 242 -19.88 -7.49 14.91
N GLY A 243 -20.14 -6.93 16.10
CA GLY A 243 -20.43 -7.71 17.30
C GLY A 243 -21.64 -8.64 17.14
N ALA A 244 -22.71 -8.18 16.51
CA ALA A 244 -23.88 -9.02 16.22
C ALA A 244 -23.52 -10.16 15.24
N ALA A 245 -22.72 -9.87 14.21
CA ALA A 245 -22.25 -10.87 13.26
C ALA A 245 -21.35 -11.92 13.92
N LEU A 246 -20.43 -11.49 14.81
CA LEU A 246 -19.56 -12.39 15.56
C LEU A 246 -20.35 -13.30 16.50
N VAL A 247 -21.33 -12.78 17.23
CA VAL A 247 -22.18 -13.61 18.10
C VAL A 247 -22.96 -14.64 17.29
N SER A 248 -23.50 -14.27 16.14
CA SER A 248 -24.20 -15.19 15.25
C SER A 248 -23.25 -16.27 14.70
N PHE A 249 -22.03 -15.88 14.32
CA PHE A 249 -21.01 -16.80 13.85
C PHE A 249 -20.60 -17.79 14.93
N PHE A 250 -20.34 -17.35 16.15
CA PHE A 250 -19.96 -18.25 17.24
C PHE A 250 -21.08 -19.22 17.61
N ALA A 251 -22.33 -18.77 17.60
CA ALA A 251 -23.47 -19.66 17.83
C ALA A 251 -23.57 -20.75 16.76
N TRP A 252 -23.42 -20.37 15.48
CA TRP A 252 -23.38 -21.33 14.37
C TRP A 252 -22.18 -22.27 14.49
N LEU A 253 -20.99 -21.77 14.83
CA LEU A 253 -19.78 -22.58 14.95
C LEU A 253 -19.91 -23.62 16.08
N GLU A 254 -20.48 -23.23 17.24
CA GLU A 254 -20.76 -24.15 18.36
C GLU A 254 -21.72 -25.26 17.94
N GLU A 255 -22.80 -24.93 17.24
CA GLU A 255 -23.76 -25.91 16.73
C GLU A 255 -23.11 -26.86 15.72
N ALA A 256 -22.35 -26.32 14.75
CA ALA A 256 -21.65 -27.10 13.73
C ALA A 256 -20.65 -28.10 14.35
N LEU A 257 -19.81 -27.66 15.28
CA LEU A 257 -18.81 -28.50 15.93
C LEU A 257 -19.46 -29.56 16.85
N THR A 258 -20.52 -29.19 17.59
CA THR A 258 -21.24 -30.10 18.46
C THR A 258 -21.97 -31.20 17.67
N SER A 259 -22.45 -30.88 16.47
CA SER A 259 -23.05 -31.85 15.54
C SER A 259 -22.03 -32.74 14.83
N GLY A 260 -20.74 -32.54 15.05
CA GLY A 260 -19.63 -33.31 14.44
C GLY A 260 -19.30 -32.88 13.02
N GLN A 261 -19.74 -31.70 12.58
CA GLN A 261 -19.37 -31.14 11.29
C GLN A 261 -17.91 -30.72 11.28
N THR A 262 -17.19 -31.05 10.22
CA THR A 262 -15.85 -30.52 9.98
C THR A 262 -15.97 -29.13 9.37
N VAL A 263 -15.42 -28.13 10.06
CA VAL A 263 -15.41 -26.73 9.61
C VAL A 263 -13.97 -26.34 9.28
N THR A 264 -13.77 -25.66 8.15
CA THR A 264 -12.47 -25.10 7.75
C THR A 264 -12.41 -23.60 8.02
N GLU A 265 -11.21 -23.03 8.09
CA GLU A 265 -11.02 -21.57 8.28
C GLU A 265 -11.60 -20.72 7.14
N THR A 266 -11.88 -21.32 5.99
CA THR A 266 -12.42 -20.64 4.80
C THR A 266 -13.94 -20.72 4.67
N GLN A 267 -14.62 -21.49 5.54
CA GLN A 267 -16.07 -21.56 5.63
C GLN A 267 -16.62 -20.53 6.60
#